data_8902c5c46352487a5c2e74c56e7d3753
#
_entry.id   8902c5c46352487a5c2e74c56e7d3753
#
_cell.length_a   1.000
_cell.length_b   1.000
_cell.length_c   1.000
_cell.angle_alpha   90.00
_cell.angle_beta   90.00
_cell.angle_gamma   90.00
#
_symmetry.space_group_name_H-M   'P 1'
#
loop_
_entity.id
_entity.type
_entity.pdbx_description
1 polymer ?
#
loop_
_entity_poly.entity_id
_entity_poly.type
_entity_poly.pdbx_seq_one_letter_code
_entity_poly.pdbx_strand_id
1 'polypeptide(L)'
;MTNEELEQEVNRLEEQITNLRIKLLESKVDKKPYEVEVPEDIDDYYYTNEYGRIDYLGGYNTSYEKNKYIRGLAFKTEGEAEQHDKERILLFKLHKWAEEQNDGWTPNWQKGAPKYFAMFNMLTREFSVGADCYCRVFTKLPYFKSDELAEQFIDEFGEEIKEVLC
;
A
#
# COMPACT_ATOMS: atom_id res chain seq x y z
N MET A 1 40.18 -10.45 -42.27
CA MET A 1 40.23 -9.99 -40.91
C MET A 1 41.13 -10.93 -40.15
N THR A 2 42.24 -10.44 -39.64
CA THR A 2 43.21 -11.23 -38.89
C THR A 2 42.72 -11.45 -37.44
N ASN A 3 43.31 -12.40 -36.70
CA ASN A 3 42.96 -12.61 -35.30
C ASN A 3 43.24 -11.35 -34.44
N GLU A 4 44.31 -10.62 -34.78
CA GLU A 4 44.63 -9.35 -34.08
C GLU A 4 43.59 -8.26 -34.34
N GLU A 5 43.03 -8.14 -35.55
CA GLU A 5 41.95 -7.21 -35.87
C GLU A 5 40.65 -7.56 -35.11
N LEU A 6 40.39 -8.86 -34.96
CA LEU A 6 39.25 -9.36 -34.16
C LEU A 6 39.40 -9.03 -32.68
N GLU A 7 40.57 -9.25 -32.10
CA GLU A 7 40.84 -8.93 -30.69
C GLU A 7 40.73 -7.44 -30.43
N GLN A 8 41.20 -6.58 -31.30
CA GLN A 8 41.04 -5.14 -31.18
C GLN A 8 39.59 -4.70 -31.24
N GLU A 9 38.78 -5.29 -32.13
CA GLU A 9 37.35 -4.96 -32.21
C GLU A 9 36.57 -5.47 -30.99
N VAL A 10 36.91 -6.63 -30.43
CA VAL A 10 36.33 -7.14 -29.20
C VAL A 10 36.61 -6.19 -28.03
N ASN A 11 37.87 -5.79 -27.85
CA ASN A 11 38.24 -4.86 -26.78
C ASN A 11 37.51 -3.52 -26.91
N ARG A 12 37.35 -3.00 -28.13
CA ARG A 12 36.59 -1.78 -28.37
C ARG A 12 35.11 -1.90 -28.00
N LEU A 13 34.47 -3.02 -28.32
CA LEU A 13 33.07 -3.29 -28.00
C LEU A 13 32.87 -3.46 -26.49
N GLU A 14 33.81 -4.11 -25.81
CA GLU A 14 33.76 -4.23 -24.33
C GLU A 14 33.85 -2.87 -23.64
N GLU A 15 34.71 -1.98 -24.13
CA GLU A 15 34.79 -0.60 -23.62
C GLU A 15 33.49 0.16 -23.88
N GLN A 16 32.90 0.04 -25.06
CA GLN A 16 31.61 0.66 -25.37
C GLN A 16 30.48 0.14 -24.46
N ILE A 17 30.43 -1.17 -24.24
CA ILE A 17 29.42 -1.79 -23.31
C ILE A 17 29.62 -1.26 -21.89
N THR A 18 30.86 -1.16 -21.45
CA THR A 18 31.16 -0.63 -20.11
C THR A 18 30.71 0.82 -19.95
N ASN A 19 31.00 1.66 -20.94
CA ASN A 19 30.58 3.07 -20.97
C ASN A 19 29.04 3.22 -21.00
N LEU A 20 28.36 2.37 -21.78
CA LEU A 20 26.90 2.36 -21.82
C LEU A 20 26.28 1.91 -20.48
N ARG A 21 26.89 0.93 -19.81
CA ARG A 21 26.46 0.50 -18.46
C ARG A 21 26.62 1.62 -17.43
N ILE A 22 27.74 2.35 -17.46
CA ILE A 22 27.98 3.51 -16.58
C ILE A 22 26.89 4.58 -16.83
N LYS A 23 26.66 4.97 -18.09
CA LYS A 23 25.61 5.95 -18.43
C LYS A 23 24.21 5.49 -18.00
N LEU A 24 23.91 4.19 -18.12
CA LEU A 24 22.64 3.62 -17.67
C LEU A 24 22.50 3.67 -16.14
N LEU A 25 23.58 3.44 -15.40
CA LEU A 25 23.60 3.56 -13.95
C LEU A 25 23.43 5.03 -13.54
N GLU A 26 24.15 5.95 -14.12
CA GLU A 26 24.03 7.39 -13.90
C GLU A 26 22.61 7.88 -14.18
N SER A 27 21.98 7.46 -15.27
CA SER A 27 20.60 7.82 -15.62
C SER A 27 19.55 7.28 -14.63
N LYS A 28 19.87 6.23 -13.86
CA LYS A 28 19.01 5.67 -12.84
C LYS A 28 19.16 6.36 -11.47
N VAL A 29 20.32 7.00 -11.23
CA VAL A 29 20.62 7.67 -9.96
C VAL A 29 19.88 9.02 -9.84
N ASP A 30 19.57 9.67 -10.96
CA ASP A 30 18.95 11.00 -10.97
C ASP A 30 17.43 11.05 -10.79
N LYS A 31 16.77 9.90 -10.60
CA LYS A 31 15.34 9.94 -10.21
C LYS A 31 15.26 10.25 -8.72
N LYS A 32 15.08 11.54 -8.40
CA LYS A 32 14.66 11.92 -7.05
C LYS A 32 13.45 11.08 -6.66
N PRO A 33 13.43 10.51 -5.45
CA PRO A 33 12.23 9.85 -4.97
C PRO A 33 11.05 10.83 -5.02
N TYR A 34 9.87 10.32 -5.29
CA TYR A 34 8.66 11.14 -5.23
C TYR A 34 8.47 11.68 -3.82
N GLU A 35 8.35 12.99 -3.70
CA GLU A 35 8.04 13.68 -2.45
C GLU A 35 6.63 14.26 -2.54
N VAL A 36 5.86 14.12 -1.48
CA VAL A 36 4.52 14.69 -1.39
C VAL A 36 4.65 16.20 -1.19
N GLU A 37 4.18 16.96 -2.18
CA GLU A 37 4.12 18.43 -2.06
C GLU A 37 2.96 18.85 -1.17
N VAL A 38 3.25 19.71 -0.21
CA VAL A 38 2.24 20.27 0.70
C VAL A 38 1.56 21.44 0.00
N PRO A 39 0.22 21.44 -0.13
CA PRO A 39 -0.51 22.53 -0.78
C PRO A 39 -0.40 23.83 0.02
N GLU A 40 -0.50 24.97 -0.68
CA GLU A 40 -0.46 26.29 -0.06
C GLU A 40 -1.67 26.57 0.83
N ASP A 41 -2.83 25.96 0.47
CA ASP A 41 -4.12 26.07 1.15
C ASP A 41 -4.32 25.01 2.24
N ILE A 42 -3.23 24.45 2.79
CA ILE A 42 -3.30 23.40 3.81
C ILE A 42 -4.08 23.81 5.06
N ASP A 43 -4.15 25.08 5.30
CA ASP A 43 -4.87 25.66 6.45
C ASP A 43 -6.38 25.42 6.35
N ASP A 44 -6.91 25.16 5.14
CA ASP A 44 -8.32 24.87 4.86
C ASP A 44 -8.66 23.38 4.97
N TYR A 45 -7.75 22.58 5.54
CA TYR A 45 -7.91 21.13 5.64
C TYR A 45 -8.45 20.69 7.01
N TYR A 46 -9.12 19.54 7.00
CA TYR A 46 -9.71 18.88 8.15
C TYR A 46 -8.90 17.65 8.57
N TYR A 47 -8.99 17.28 9.83
CA TYR A 47 -8.39 16.06 10.34
C TYR A 47 -9.19 15.48 11.51
N THR A 48 -9.04 14.19 11.78
CA THR A 48 -9.58 13.58 12.98
C THR A 48 -8.56 13.66 14.11
N ASN A 49 -8.98 14.23 15.25
CA ASN A 49 -8.12 14.31 16.43
C ASN A 49 -8.10 12.99 17.23
N GLU A 50 -7.33 12.95 18.32
CA GLU A 50 -7.20 11.77 19.18
C GLU A 50 -8.50 11.31 19.88
N TYR A 51 -9.52 12.18 19.94
CA TYR A 51 -10.83 11.88 20.50
C TYR A 51 -11.86 11.44 19.45
N GLY A 52 -11.46 11.30 18.18
CA GLY A 52 -12.34 10.95 17.07
C GLY A 52 -13.24 12.11 16.60
N ARG A 53 -12.89 13.36 16.93
CA ARG A 53 -13.61 14.55 16.47
C ARG A 53 -12.92 15.13 15.26
N ILE A 54 -13.73 15.61 14.32
CA ILE A 54 -13.22 16.35 13.17
C ILE A 54 -12.86 17.75 13.62
N ASP A 55 -11.63 18.14 13.41
CA ASP A 55 -11.10 19.47 13.68
C ASP A 55 -10.52 20.07 12.39
N TYR A 56 -10.41 21.39 12.39
CA TYR A 56 -9.85 22.19 11.31
C TYR A 56 -8.36 22.45 11.58
N LEU A 57 -7.50 22.35 10.57
CA LEU A 57 -6.05 22.53 10.77
C LEU A 57 -5.65 23.96 11.16
N GLY A 58 -6.40 24.96 10.72
CA GLY A 58 -6.39 26.31 11.28
C GLY A 58 -5.09 27.11 11.25
N GLY A 59 -4.63 27.47 10.11
CA GLY A 59 -4.02 28.77 9.79
C GLY A 59 -2.65 29.17 10.31
N TYR A 60 -1.76 28.26 10.70
CA TYR A 60 -0.41 28.67 11.12
C TYR A 60 0.72 28.15 10.23
N ASN A 61 0.43 27.37 9.17
CA ASN A 61 1.41 26.78 8.25
C ASN A 61 2.64 26.22 8.99
N THR A 62 2.40 25.59 10.13
CA THR A 62 3.42 25.05 11.02
C THR A 62 3.91 23.69 10.52
N SER A 63 5.01 23.22 11.10
CA SER A 63 5.48 21.85 10.85
C SER A 63 4.44 20.77 11.22
N TYR A 64 3.48 21.09 12.08
CA TYR A 64 2.41 20.18 12.51
C TYR A 64 1.43 19.91 11.38
N GLU A 65 0.88 20.95 10.70
CA GLU A 65 -0.05 20.82 9.59
C GLU A 65 0.60 20.07 8.41
N LYS A 66 1.83 20.47 8.07
CA LYS A 66 2.62 19.78 7.03
C LYS A 66 2.84 18.31 7.33
N ASN A 67 3.16 17.97 8.57
CA ASN A 67 3.35 16.59 8.98
C ASN A 67 2.04 15.79 8.91
N LYS A 68 0.89 16.37 9.29
CA LYS A 68 -0.41 15.70 9.13
C LYS A 68 -0.70 15.39 7.66
N TYR A 69 -0.48 16.35 6.77
CA TYR A 69 -0.70 16.18 5.34
C TYR A 69 0.21 15.08 4.74
N ILE A 70 1.52 15.16 4.98
CA ILE A 70 2.50 14.17 4.48
C ILE A 70 2.19 12.75 4.98
N ARG A 71 1.59 12.63 6.17
CA ARG A 71 1.15 11.35 6.73
C ARG A 71 -0.22 10.89 6.24
N GLY A 72 -0.90 11.66 5.35
CA GLY A 72 -2.24 11.33 4.85
C GLY A 72 -3.33 11.47 5.91
N LEU A 73 -3.17 12.39 6.87
CA LEU A 73 -4.09 12.64 7.97
C LEU A 73 -4.80 13.99 7.86
N ALA A 74 -4.66 14.68 6.72
CA ALA A 74 -5.30 15.95 6.43
C ALA A 74 -6.09 15.84 5.13
N PHE A 75 -7.33 16.31 5.12
CA PHE A 75 -8.33 16.12 4.07
C PHE A 75 -8.95 17.45 3.68
N LYS A 76 -9.38 17.58 2.41
CA LYS A 76 -10.00 18.80 1.91
C LYS A 76 -11.39 19.05 2.50
N THR A 77 -12.10 17.99 2.86
CA THR A 77 -13.45 18.09 3.38
C THR A 77 -13.59 17.34 4.71
N GLU A 78 -14.53 17.79 5.52
CA GLU A 78 -14.92 17.12 6.76
C GLU A 78 -15.38 15.68 6.51
N GLY A 79 -16.14 15.44 5.42
CA GLY A 79 -16.60 14.12 5.03
C GLY A 79 -15.47 13.14 4.68
N GLU A 80 -14.41 13.60 4.01
CA GLU A 80 -13.23 12.77 3.75
C GLU A 80 -12.49 12.41 5.04
N ALA A 81 -12.36 13.35 5.98
CA ALA A 81 -11.74 13.09 7.28
C ALA A 81 -12.57 12.06 8.09
N GLU A 82 -13.89 12.20 8.09
CA GLU A 82 -14.81 11.26 8.76
C GLU A 82 -14.74 9.87 8.12
N GLN A 83 -14.77 9.78 6.79
CA GLN A 83 -14.67 8.52 6.07
C GLN A 83 -13.35 7.80 6.34
N HIS A 84 -12.24 8.53 6.31
CA HIS A 84 -10.92 7.98 6.63
C HIS A 84 -10.86 7.43 8.06
N ASP A 85 -11.48 8.11 9.02
CA ASP A 85 -11.49 7.64 10.41
C ASP A 85 -12.34 6.36 10.57
N LYS A 86 -13.50 6.27 9.92
CA LYS A 86 -14.33 5.05 9.85
C LYS A 86 -13.54 3.89 9.25
N GLU A 87 -12.88 4.10 8.12
CA GLU A 87 -12.02 3.07 7.49
C GLU A 87 -10.90 2.60 8.43
N ARG A 88 -10.22 3.53 9.08
CA ARG A 88 -9.11 3.23 9.99
C ARG A 88 -9.58 2.39 11.18
N ILE A 89 -10.71 2.75 11.79
CA ILE A 89 -11.30 2.01 12.92
C ILE A 89 -11.70 0.61 12.48
N LEU A 90 -12.41 0.50 11.34
CA LEU A 90 -12.81 -0.80 10.81
C LEU A 90 -11.59 -1.68 10.52
N LEU A 91 -10.61 -1.19 9.77
CA LEU A 91 -9.40 -1.96 9.45
C LEU A 91 -8.66 -2.43 10.69
N PHE A 92 -8.56 -1.60 11.74
CA PHE A 92 -7.97 -2.01 13.01
C PHE A 92 -8.76 -3.17 13.64
N LYS A 93 -10.09 -3.09 13.72
CA LYS A 93 -10.98 -4.14 14.22
C LYS A 93 -10.81 -5.45 13.44
N LEU A 94 -10.82 -5.39 12.10
CA LEU A 94 -10.67 -6.54 11.21
C LEU A 94 -9.30 -7.24 11.39
N HIS A 95 -8.22 -6.46 11.49
CA HIS A 95 -6.89 -7.02 11.73
C HIS A 95 -6.75 -7.63 13.13
N LYS A 96 -7.37 -7.05 14.14
CA LYS A 96 -7.36 -7.61 15.51
C LYS A 96 -8.10 -8.94 15.56
N TRP A 97 -9.28 -9.00 14.97
CA TRP A 97 -10.03 -10.26 14.86
C TRP A 97 -9.21 -11.34 14.15
N ALA A 98 -8.62 -11.00 13.01
CA ALA A 98 -7.80 -11.94 12.25
C ALA A 98 -6.54 -12.41 13.03
N GLU A 99 -5.90 -11.53 13.80
CA GLU A 99 -4.77 -11.88 14.67
C GLU A 99 -5.19 -12.92 15.71
N GLU A 100 -6.33 -12.75 16.35
CA GLU A 100 -6.87 -13.67 17.33
C GLU A 100 -7.25 -15.02 16.72
N GLN A 101 -7.98 -15.03 15.59
CA GLN A 101 -8.44 -16.27 14.93
C GLN A 101 -7.29 -17.05 14.26
N ASN A 102 -6.28 -16.36 13.75
CA ASN A 102 -5.09 -16.99 13.19
C ASN A 102 -4.16 -17.62 14.26
N ASP A 103 -4.36 -17.33 15.53
CA ASP A 103 -3.60 -17.92 16.64
C ASP A 103 -2.08 -17.84 16.44
N GLY A 104 -1.57 -16.62 16.22
CA GLY A 104 -0.17 -16.32 15.98
C GLY A 104 0.38 -16.72 14.60
N TRP A 105 -0.45 -17.30 13.72
CA TRP A 105 -0.04 -17.55 12.35
C TRP A 105 0.15 -16.24 11.57
N THR A 106 1.24 -16.19 10.80
CA THR A 106 1.53 -15.08 9.88
C THR A 106 1.84 -15.62 8.48
N PRO A 107 1.44 -14.92 7.40
CA PRO A 107 1.67 -15.38 6.04
C PRO A 107 3.16 -15.45 5.71
N ASN A 108 3.66 -16.64 5.39
CA ASN A 108 5.03 -16.87 4.95
C ASN A 108 5.06 -17.08 3.43
N TRP A 109 5.56 -16.10 2.69
CA TRP A 109 5.61 -16.10 1.22
C TRP A 109 6.76 -16.91 0.63
N GLN A 110 7.68 -17.41 1.44
CA GLN A 110 8.75 -18.31 1.00
C GLN A 110 8.31 -19.79 0.99
N LYS A 111 7.18 -20.10 1.63
CA LYS A 111 6.59 -21.45 1.67
C LYS A 111 5.38 -21.52 0.76
N GLY A 112 5.25 -22.60 0.00
CA GLY A 112 4.15 -22.86 -0.94
C GLY A 112 2.79 -23.21 -0.30
N ALA A 113 2.61 -22.96 1.01
CA ALA A 113 1.30 -23.12 1.64
C ALA A 113 0.34 -22.01 1.21
N PRO A 114 -0.94 -22.28 0.97
CA PRO A 114 -1.92 -21.27 0.59
C PRO A 114 -2.14 -20.25 1.72
N LYS A 115 -2.41 -19.01 1.34
CA LYS A 115 -2.84 -17.90 2.18
C LYS A 115 -4.17 -17.43 1.63
N TYR A 116 -5.18 -17.43 2.46
CA TYR A 116 -6.54 -17.11 2.09
C TYR A 116 -6.85 -15.65 2.39
N PHE A 117 -7.72 -15.06 1.61
CA PHE A 117 -8.11 -13.65 1.76
C PHE A 117 -9.50 -13.40 1.17
N ALA A 118 -10.19 -12.39 1.68
CA ALA A 118 -11.48 -11.97 1.15
C ALA A 118 -11.29 -11.15 -0.13
N MET A 119 -12.07 -11.47 -1.16
CA MET A 119 -12.20 -10.71 -2.41
C MET A 119 -13.63 -10.21 -2.55
N PHE A 120 -13.80 -8.98 -3.03
CA PHE A 120 -15.10 -8.40 -3.33
C PHE A 120 -15.25 -8.16 -4.84
N ASN A 121 -16.30 -8.71 -5.43
CA ASN A 121 -16.62 -8.48 -6.82
C ASN A 121 -17.54 -7.26 -6.94
N MET A 122 -17.04 -6.18 -7.51
CA MET A 122 -17.77 -4.91 -7.67
C MET A 122 -19.01 -5.03 -8.59
N LEU A 123 -19.01 -5.99 -9.52
CA LEU A 123 -20.14 -6.20 -10.45
C LEU A 123 -21.29 -6.97 -9.81
N THR A 124 -20.98 -8.08 -9.14
CA THR A 124 -22.01 -8.92 -8.46
C THR A 124 -22.31 -8.43 -7.04
N ARG A 125 -21.44 -7.59 -6.47
CA ARG A 125 -21.48 -7.11 -5.08
C ARG A 125 -21.43 -8.24 -4.04
N GLU A 126 -20.68 -9.28 -4.38
CA GLU A 126 -20.53 -10.47 -3.55
C GLU A 126 -19.09 -10.68 -3.12
N PHE A 127 -18.93 -11.20 -1.91
CA PHE A 127 -17.64 -11.68 -1.43
C PHE A 127 -17.37 -13.11 -1.87
N SER A 128 -16.09 -13.41 -2.01
CA SER A 128 -15.57 -14.77 -2.19
C SER A 128 -14.22 -14.92 -1.51
N VAL A 129 -13.81 -16.15 -1.22
CA VAL A 129 -12.47 -16.43 -0.71
C VAL A 129 -11.52 -16.62 -1.87
N GLY A 130 -10.40 -15.89 -1.84
CA GLY A 130 -9.26 -16.10 -2.71
C GLY A 130 -8.14 -16.81 -1.97
N ALA A 131 -7.29 -17.53 -2.71
CA ALA A 131 -6.10 -18.16 -2.15
C ALA A 131 -4.91 -18.01 -3.08
N ASP A 132 -3.73 -17.74 -2.52
CA ASP A 132 -2.47 -17.74 -3.26
C ASP A 132 -1.33 -18.31 -2.42
N CYS A 133 -0.41 -19.00 -3.09
CA CYS A 133 0.74 -19.62 -2.45
C CYS A 133 1.98 -18.73 -2.48
N TYR A 134 2.20 -18.02 -3.58
CA TYR A 134 3.44 -17.30 -3.87
C TYR A 134 3.25 -15.81 -4.18
N CYS A 135 2.07 -15.43 -4.66
CA CYS A 135 1.80 -14.03 -5.01
C CYS A 135 1.16 -13.31 -3.82
N ARG A 136 1.81 -12.24 -3.36
CA ARG A 136 1.23 -11.37 -2.35
C ARG A 136 0.29 -10.38 -3.02
N VAL A 137 -1.00 -10.51 -2.76
CA VAL A 137 -1.98 -9.49 -3.11
C VAL A 137 -1.89 -8.36 -2.08
N PHE A 138 -1.61 -7.14 -2.53
CA PHE A 138 -1.55 -5.98 -1.64
C PHE A 138 -2.97 -5.49 -1.33
N THR A 139 -3.59 -6.16 -0.36
CA THR A 139 -4.93 -5.81 0.14
C THR A 139 -4.85 -5.08 1.48
N LYS A 140 -5.83 -4.23 1.76
CA LYS A 140 -6.03 -3.63 3.09
C LYS A 140 -6.55 -4.66 4.11
N LEU A 141 -7.18 -5.75 3.62
CA LEU A 141 -7.79 -6.78 4.47
C LEU A 141 -6.75 -7.83 4.89
N PRO A 142 -6.98 -8.53 6.03
CA PRO A 142 -6.06 -9.53 6.54
C PRO A 142 -6.01 -10.81 5.69
N TYR A 143 -4.95 -11.60 5.91
CA TYR A 143 -4.82 -12.97 5.42
C TYR A 143 -5.17 -13.99 6.49
N PHE A 144 -5.62 -15.17 6.06
CA PHE A 144 -6.05 -16.25 6.93
C PHE A 144 -5.26 -17.53 6.64
N LYS A 145 -5.11 -18.36 7.69
CA LYS A 145 -4.43 -19.65 7.59
C LYS A 145 -5.27 -20.74 6.90
N SER A 146 -6.60 -20.54 6.84
CA SER A 146 -7.53 -21.46 6.17
C SER A 146 -8.67 -20.73 5.48
N ASP A 147 -9.35 -21.40 4.56
CA ASP A 147 -10.54 -20.93 3.85
C ASP A 147 -11.74 -20.76 4.79
N GLU A 148 -11.93 -21.68 5.73
CA GLU A 148 -13.02 -21.58 6.71
C GLU A 148 -12.93 -20.30 7.55
N LEU A 149 -11.72 -19.87 7.93
CA LEU A 149 -11.55 -18.60 8.64
C LEU A 149 -11.83 -17.39 7.76
N ALA A 150 -11.47 -17.46 6.48
CA ALA A 150 -11.79 -16.40 5.53
C ALA A 150 -13.31 -16.32 5.25
N GLU A 151 -14.01 -17.46 5.20
CA GLU A 151 -15.48 -17.50 5.11
C GLU A 151 -16.13 -16.93 6.36
N GLN A 152 -15.71 -17.32 7.56
CA GLN A 152 -16.21 -16.76 8.83
C GLN A 152 -16.01 -15.24 8.90
N PHE A 153 -14.86 -14.75 8.45
CA PHE A 153 -14.58 -13.32 8.37
C PHE A 153 -15.56 -12.59 7.44
N ILE A 154 -15.86 -13.17 6.28
CA ILE A 154 -16.82 -12.61 5.34
C ILE A 154 -18.23 -12.61 5.93
N ASP A 155 -18.63 -13.71 6.57
CA ASP A 155 -19.96 -13.83 7.19
C ASP A 155 -20.14 -12.81 8.33
N GLU A 156 -19.10 -12.54 9.11
CA GLU A 156 -19.17 -11.64 10.27
C GLU A 156 -19.07 -10.16 9.87
N PHE A 157 -18.19 -9.82 8.91
CA PHE A 157 -17.84 -8.42 8.60
C PHE A 157 -18.21 -7.97 7.19
N GLY A 158 -18.69 -8.86 6.33
CA GLY A 158 -18.91 -8.55 4.91
C GLY A 158 -19.80 -7.34 4.67
N GLU A 159 -20.90 -7.18 5.42
CA GLU A 159 -21.79 -6.03 5.26
C GLU A 159 -21.13 -4.72 5.76
N GLU A 160 -20.43 -4.75 6.88
CA GLU A 160 -19.71 -3.57 7.40
C GLU A 160 -18.57 -3.14 6.45
N ILE A 161 -17.87 -4.10 5.85
CA ILE A 161 -16.84 -3.84 4.83
C ILE A 161 -17.44 -3.19 3.58
N LYS A 162 -18.60 -3.67 3.11
CA LYS A 162 -19.31 -3.06 1.97
C LYS A 162 -19.70 -1.61 2.24
N GLU A 163 -20.20 -1.34 3.44
CA GLU A 163 -20.65 0.00 3.82
C GLU A 163 -19.50 1.00 3.89
N VAL A 164 -18.35 0.58 4.42
CA VAL A 164 -17.24 1.49 4.74
C VAL A 164 -16.16 1.52 3.66
N LEU A 165 -15.86 0.38 2.98
CA LEU A 165 -14.73 0.26 2.05
C LEU A 165 -15.13 0.14 0.57
N CYS A 166 -16.40 -0.10 0.25
CA CYS A 166 -16.92 -0.27 -1.10
C CYS A 166 -17.97 0.76 -1.47
#